data_969f95f7df6e60d2353b74a7de89a2ba
#
_entry.id   969f95f7df6e60d2353b74a7de89a2ba
#
_cell.length_a   1.000
_cell.length_b   1.000
_cell.length_c   1.000
_cell.angle_alpha   90.00
_cell.angle_beta   90.00
_cell.angle_gamma   90.00
#
_symmetry.space_group_name_H-M   'P 1'
#
loop_
_entity.id
_entity.type
_entity.pdbx_description
1 polymer ?
#
loop_
_entity_poly.entity_id
_entity_poly.type
_entity_poly.pdbx_seq_one_letter_code
_entity_poly.pdbx_strand_id
1 'polypeptide(L)'
;MLFLVVKMLEEAQRGLIVFQDRKIRRRWYNNEWFYSVVDIVEVLTDSPTPRQYWGKVKDREFIALELSPIWVQLKMPAEDGKLRYTDCINTKNAFRLIQSIPSKKVEPFKMWLAQVGKERIEEIENPELAQDRVKEYYKLKGYPKDWIDKRVRGITIRQDLTDEWKSRGVQKEKDFAFFGETISIAKASGCGAD
;
A
#
# COMPACT_ATOMS: atom_id res chain seq x y z
N MET A 1 6.46 -8.53 -12.83
CA MET A 1 6.69 -7.62 -11.68
C MET A 1 5.37 -7.13 -11.07
N LEU A 2 4.41 -6.66 -11.85
CA LEU A 2 3.07 -6.28 -11.37
C LEU A 2 2.32 -7.46 -10.71
N PHE A 3 2.49 -8.68 -11.22
CA PHE A 3 1.95 -9.91 -10.64
C PHE A 3 2.44 -10.17 -9.19
N LEU A 4 3.64 -9.74 -8.86
CA LEU A 4 4.21 -9.84 -7.52
C LEU A 4 3.52 -8.87 -6.53
N VAL A 5 3.24 -7.65 -6.98
CA VAL A 5 2.55 -6.63 -6.16
C VAL A 5 1.09 -7.03 -5.92
N VAL A 6 0.41 -7.58 -6.93
CA VAL A 6 -0.98 -8.08 -6.79
C VAL A 6 -1.03 -9.28 -5.85
N LYS A 7 -0.07 -10.22 -5.96
CA LYS A 7 0.03 -11.36 -5.05
C LYS A 7 0.33 -10.93 -3.60
N MET A 8 1.11 -9.88 -3.40
CA MET A 8 1.31 -9.25 -2.08
C MET A 8 0.02 -8.65 -1.51
N LEU A 9 -0.88 -8.14 -2.33
CA LEU A 9 -2.17 -7.58 -1.90
C LEU A 9 -3.20 -8.67 -1.56
N GLU A 10 -3.21 -9.80 -2.26
CA GLU A 10 -4.14 -10.92 -1.99
C GLU A 10 -3.77 -11.72 -0.74
N GLU A 11 -2.49 -11.88 -0.43
CA GLU A 11 -2.01 -12.53 0.80
C GLU A 11 -2.04 -11.61 2.04
N ALA A 12 -2.42 -10.35 1.86
CA ALA A 12 -2.51 -9.35 2.91
C ALA A 12 -3.41 -9.75 4.10
N GLN A 13 -4.33 -10.70 3.93
CA GLN A 13 -5.25 -11.14 4.98
C GLN A 13 -4.66 -12.16 5.98
N ARG A 14 -3.50 -12.79 5.69
CA ARG A 14 -2.98 -13.92 6.48
C ARG A 14 -1.85 -13.62 7.46
N GLY A 15 -1.52 -12.35 7.73
CA GLY A 15 -0.45 -12.01 8.71
C GLY A 15 0.99 -12.29 8.24
N LEU A 16 1.18 -12.80 7.02
CA LEU A 16 2.46 -13.10 6.40
C LEU A 16 2.45 -12.57 4.97
N ILE A 17 3.53 -11.90 4.56
CA ILE A 17 3.77 -11.59 3.16
C ILE A 17 4.82 -12.56 2.63
N VAL A 18 4.52 -13.20 1.50
CA VAL A 18 5.48 -14.06 0.80
C VAL A 18 6.15 -13.24 -0.29
N PHE A 19 7.45 -13.06 -0.17
CA PHE A 19 8.29 -12.44 -1.17
C PHE A 19 9.31 -13.46 -1.66
N GLN A 20 9.28 -13.81 -2.96
CA GLN A 20 10.14 -14.85 -3.54
C GLN A 20 10.12 -16.17 -2.74
N ASP A 21 8.92 -16.66 -2.42
CA ASP A 21 8.65 -17.87 -1.63
C ASP A 21 9.17 -17.88 -0.19
N ARG A 22 9.67 -16.75 0.30
CA ARG A 22 10.06 -16.56 1.71
C ARG A 22 9.04 -15.76 2.48
N LYS A 23 8.81 -16.15 3.72
CA LYS A 23 7.81 -15.57 4.62
C LYS A 23 8.40 -14.39 5.38
N ILE A 24 7.75 -13.22 5.31
CA ILE A 24 8.09 -12.05 6.12
C ILE A 24 7.04 -11.92 7.21
N ARG A 25 7.46 -11.99 8.48
CA ARG A 25 6.56 -11.79 9.62
C ARG A 25 6.12 -10.34 9.68
N ARG A 26 4.83 -10.12 10.01
CA ARG A 26 4.27 -8.80 10.19
C ARG A 26 3.33 -8.75 11.38
N ARG A 27 3.09 -7.55 11.92
CA ARG A 27 2.16 -7.28 13.00
C ARG A 27 1.42 -5.98 12.76
N TRP A 28 0.12 -5.97 13.06
CA TRP A 28 -0.67 -4.75 13.07
C TRP A 28 -0.39 -3.96 14.35
N TYR A 29 0.02 -2.70 14.21
CA TYR A 29 0.34 -1.80 15.32
C TYR A 29 0.11 -0.36 14.89
N ASN A 30 -0.50 0.48 15.74
CA ASN A 30 -0.82 1.89 15.46
C ASN A 30 -1.53 2.12 14.11
N ASN A 31 -2.55 1.31 13.79
CA ASN A 31 -3.33 1.39 12.55
C ASN A 31 -2.54 1.17 11.24
N GLU A 32 -1.38 0.52 11.32
CA GLU A 32 -0.59 0.16 10.15
C GLU A 32 0.14 -1.18 10.34
N TRP A 33 0.60 -1.75 9.22
CA TRP A 33 1.38 -2.98 9.25
C TRP A 33 2.86 -2.70 9.48
N PHE A 34 3.43 -3.42 10.43
CA PHE A 34 4.86 -3.44 10.72
C PHE A 34 5.46 -4.80 10.36
N TYR A 35 6.58 -4.78 9.67
CA TYR A 35 7.29 -5.92 9.13
C TYR A 35 8.61 -6.15 9.87
N SER A 36 8.98 -7.41 10.09
CA SER A 36 10.27 -7.79 10.68
C SER A 36 11.42 -7.35 9.76
N VAL A 37 12.30 -6.50 10.26
CA VAL A 37 13.47 -6.02 9.50
C VAL A 37 14.41 -7.16 9.16
N VAL A 38 14.63 -8.09 10.09
CA VAL A 38 15.53 -9.23 9.90
C VAL A 38 15.04 -10.10 8.74
N ASP A 39 13.73 -10.34 8.66
CA ASP A 39 13.15 -11.15 7.59
C ASP A 39 13.28 -10.44 6.22
N ILE A 40 13.07 -9.12 6.18
CA ILE A 40 13.27 -8.31 4.96
C ILE A 40 14.73 -8.40 4.50
N VAL A 41 15.68 -8.19 5.41
CA VAL A 41 17.11 -8.25 5.11
C VAL A 41 17.49 -9.64 4.61
N GLU A 42 17.02 -10.70 5.27
CA GLU A 42 17.29 -12.08 4.87
C GLU A 42 16.85 -12.36 3.44
N VAL A 43 15.62 -11.96 3.10
CA VAL A 43 15.05 -12.17 1.76
C VAL A 43 15.82 -11.39 0.69
N LEU A 44 16.22 -10.16 0.99
CA LEU A 44 16.83 -9.25 0.02
C LEU A 44 18.33 -9.46 -0.16
N THR A 45 19.01 -10.07 0.80
CA THR A 45 20.49 -10.19 0.76
C THR A 45 20.99 -11.63 0.71
N ASP A 46 20.13 -12.63 1.02
CA ASP A 46 20.53 -14.02 1.29
C ASP A 46 21.65 -14.13 2.34
N SER A 47 21.74 -13.15 3.21
CA SER A 47 22.75 -13.14 4.26
C SER A 47 22.55 -14.30 5.23
N PRO A 48 23.57 -15.09 5.53
CA PRO A 48 23.47 -16.13 6.56
C PRO A 48 23.34 -15.54 7.98
N THR A 49 23.61 -14.24 8.13
CA THR A 49 23.54 -13.52 9.40
C THR A 49 22.75 -12.23 9.29
N PRO A 50 21.43 -12.29 8.99
CA PRO A 50 20.64 -11.10 8.69
C PRO A 50 20.54 -10.11 9.86
N ARG A 51 20.62 -10.58 11.11
CA ARG A 51 20.67 -9.73 12.30
C ARG A 51 21.93 -8.89 12.38
N GLN A 52 23.09 -9.48 12.09
CA GLN A 52 24.37 -8.76 12.08
C GLN A 52 24.41 -7.76 10.91
N TYR A 53 23.87 -8.16 9.76
CA TYR A 53 23.74 -7.27 8.61
C TYR A 53 22.89 -6.04 8.97
N TRP A 54 21.74 -6.24 9.61
CA TRP A 54 20.87 -5.15 10.07
C TRP A 54 21.59 -4.24 11.08
N GLY A 55 22.37 -4.80 12.01
CA GLY A 55 23.21 -4.01 12.92
C GLY A 55 24.12 -3.04 12.17
N LYS A 56 24.87 -3.54 11.18
CA LYS A 56 25.75 -2.69 10.35
C LYS A 56 25.01 -1.63 9.55
N VAL A 57 23.81 -1.94 9.04
CA VAL A 57 22.96 -0.97 8.34
C VAL A 57 22.48 0.11 9.31
N LYS A 58 22.03 -0.27 10.51
CA LYS A 58 21.66 0.71 11.56
C LYS A 58 22.78 1.69 11.85
N ASP A 59 23.98 1.18 12.08
CA ASP A 59 25.14 2.00 12.43
C ASP A 59 25.49 2.97 11.30
N ARG A 60 25.55 2.49 10.07
CA ARG A 60 25.95 3.28 8.90
C ARG A 60 24.92 4.30 8.47
N GLU A 61 23.64 3.89 8.38
CA GLU A 61 22.62 4.68 7.71
C GLU A 61 21.80 5.55 8.68
N PHE A 62 21.80 5.22 9.95
CA PHE A 62 20.94 5.90 10.91
C PHE A 62 21.71 6.51 12.07
N ILE A 63 22.58 5.74 12.74
CA ILE A 63 23.32 6.22 13.90
C ILE A 63 24.42 7.20 13.49
N ALA A 64 25.24 6.85 12.49
CA ALA A 64 26.30 7.72 12.00
C ALA A 64 25.81 9.05 11.42
N LEU A 65 24.57 9.10 10.94
CA LEU A 65 23.94 10.30 10.41
C LEU A 65 23.01 11.01 11.42
N GLU A 66 23.03 10.57 12.68
CA GLU A 66 22.18 11.10 13.77
C GLU A 66 20.68 11.15 13.41
N LEU A 67 20.22 10.21 12.55
CA LEU A 67 18.83 10.16 12.12
C LEU A 67 17.96 9.48 13.19
N SER A 68 16.72 9.95 13.31
CA SER A 68 15.73 9.31 14.17
C SER A 68 15.51 7.86 13.77
N PRO A 69 15.35 6.93 14.73
CA PRO A 69 15.08 5.53 14.45
C PRO A 69 13.85 5.37 13.56
N ILE A 70 14.00 4.58 12.50
CA ILE A 70 12.88 4.24 11.58
C ILE A 70 12.20 2.94 11.98
N TRP A 71 12.63 2.29 13.06
CA TRP A 71 12.13 1.02 13.55
C TRP A 71 11.53 1.15 14.96
N VAL A 72 10.64 0.22 15.27
CA VAL A 72 10.09 0.00 16.61
C VAL A 72 10.30 -1.45 17.02
N GLN A 73 10.44 -1.71 18.32
CA GLN A 73 10.55 -3.07 18.83
C GLN A 73 9.17 -3.64 19.14
N LEU A 74 8.78 -4.68 18.41
CA LEU A 74 7.53 -5.40 18.62
C LEU A 74 7.80 -6.87 18.94
N LYS A 75 6.95 -7.46 19.80
CA LYS A 75 7.01 -8.90 20.06
C LYS A 75 6.51 -9.67 18.84
N MET A 76 7.38 -10.46 18.23
CA MET A 76 7.11 -11.32 17.09
C MET A 76 7.33 -12.78 17.45
N PRO A 77 6.56 -13.73 16.87
CA PRO A 77 6.82 -15.16 17.05
C PRO A 77 8.20 -15.51 16.45
N ALA A 78 9.01 -16.20 17.21
CA ALA A 78 10.26 -16.80 16.76
C ALA A 78 10.02 -18.25 16.28
N GLU A 79 11.03 -18.87 15.67
CA GLU A 79 10.94 -20.24 15.15
C GLU A 79 10.60 -21.28 16.23
N ASP A 80 11.04 -21.01 17.46
CA ASP A 80 10.75 -21.83 18.65
C ASP A 80 9.35 -21.57 19.25
N GLY A 81 8.51 -20.78 18.57
CA GLY A 81 7.17 -20.42 19.03
C GLY A 81 7.12 -19.35 20.13
N LYS A 82 8.27 -18.92 20.67
CA LYS A 82 8.32 -17.88 21.70
C LYS A 82 8.22 -16.49 21.11
N LEU A 83 7.57 -15.57 21.83
CA LEU A 83 7.52 -14.18 21.45
C LEU A 83 8.82 -13.47 21.86
N ARG A 84 9.50 -12.86 20.88
CA ARG A 84 10.74 -12.09 21.11
C ARG A 84 10.61 -10.69 20.54
N TYR A 85 11.23 -9.73 21.20
CA TYR A 85 11.35 -8.37 20.66
C TYR A 85 12.17 -8.40 19.37
N THR A 86 11.62 -7.83 18.33
CA THR A 86 12.18 -7.78 16.98
C THR A 86 12.03 -6.36 16.45
N ASP A 87 13.07 -5.83 15.81
CA ASP A 87 12.98 -4.55 15.12
C ASP A 87 12.04 -4.67 13.94
N CYS A 88 11.03 -3.82 13.93
CA CYS A 88 9.97 -3.80 12.93
C CYS A 88 9.83 -2.41 12.32
N ILE A 89 9.48 -2.36 11.06
CA ILE A 89 9.31 -1.12 10.30
C ILE A 89 7.96 -1.14 9.56
N ASN A 90 7.36 0.03 9.39
CA ASN A 90 6.17 0.20 8.57
C ASN A 90 6.52 0.21 7.06
N THR A 91 5.52 0.23 6.20
CA THR A 91 5.70 0.18 4.74
C THR A 91 6.60 1.30 4.22
N LYS A 92 6.41 2.54 4.71
CA LYS A 92 7.24 3.70 4.30
C LYS A 92 8.71 3.47 4.63
N ASN A 93 8.99 3.04 5.84
CA ASN A 93 10.35 2.81 6.30
C ASN A 93 10.96 1.53 5.69
N ALA A 94 10.14 0.53 5.33
CA ALA A 94 10.59 -0.62 4.56
C ALA A 94 11.14 -0.19 3.19
N PHE A 95 10.46 0.71 2.48
CA PHE A 95 10.95 1.26 1.22
C PHE A 95 12.27 2.03 1.39
N ARG A 96 12.41 2.79 2.49
CA ARG A 96 13.65 3.48 2.81
C ARG A 96 14.80 2.51 3.09
N LEU A 97 14.55 1.46 3.89
CA LEU A 97 15.54 0.41 4.16
C LEU A 97 15.98 -0.29 2.87
N ILE A 98 15.05 -0.65 2.00
CA ILE A 98 15.35 -1.33 0.73
C ILE A 98 16.30 -0.48 -0.14
N GLN A 99 16.14 0.83 -0.16
CA GLN A 99 17.02 1.73 -0.91
C GLN A 99 18.46 1.73 -0.40
N SER A 100 18.68 1.55 0.91
CA SER A 100 20.00 1.52 1.54
C SER A 100 20.73 0.17 1.43
N ILE A 101 20.04 -0.89 0.97
CA ILE A 101 20.66 -2.22 0.81
C ILE A 101 21.36 -2.33 -0.56
N PRO A 102 22.70 -2.52 -0.61
CA PRO A 102 23.43 -2.72 -1.86
C PRO A 102 23.39 -4.21 -2.27
N SER A 103 22.27 -4.65 -2.85
CA SER A 103 22.11 -6.02 -3.33
C SER A 103 21.55 -6.03 -4.74
N LYS A 104 22.07 -6.89 -5.62
CA LYS A 104 21.54 -7.10 -6.98
C LYS A 104 20.09 -7.54 -6.98
N LYS A 105 19.64 -8.26 -5.94
CA LYS A 105 18.24 -8.67 -5.79
C LYS A 105 17.29 -7.49 -5.54
N VAL A 106 17.79 -6.43 -4.98
CA VAL A 106 17.03 -5.23 -4.65
C VAL A 106 16.90 -4.28 -5.84
N GLU A 107 17.81 -4.38 -6.81
CA GLU A 107 17.85 -3.46 -7.96
C GLU A 107 16.54 -3.37 -8.74
N PRO A 108 15.86 -4.48 -9.09
CA PRO A 108 14.56 -4.40 -9.77
C PRO A 108 13.50 -3.64 -8.96
N PHE A 109 13.59 -3.73 -7.63
CA PHE A 109 12.65 -3.03 -6.75
C PHE A 109 12.98 -1.52 -6.67
N LYS A 110 14.27 -1.15 -6.63
CA LYS A 110 14.69 0.26 -6.69
C LYS A 110 14.25 0.92 -8.00
N MET A 111 14.42 0.22 -9.11
CA MET A 111 13.95 0.68 -10.43
C MET A 111 12.42 0.85 -10.46
N TRP A 112 11.68 -0.08 -9.85
CA TRP A 112 10.23 0.06 -9.74
C TRP A 112 9.84 1.29 -8.88
N LEU A 113 10.51 1.52 -7.74
CA LEU A 113 10.25 2.71 -6.91
C LEU A 113 10.55 4.01 -7.67
N ALA A 114 11.65 4.04 -8.45
CA ALA A 114 12.00 5.17 -9.29
C ALA A 114 10.92 5.43 -10.36
N GLN A 115 10.42 4.36 -10.99
CA GLN A 115 9.35 4.46 -11.96
C GLN A 115 8.04 4.98 -11.34
N VAL A 116 7.64 4.47 -10.16
CA VAL A 116 6.47 4.96 -9.43
C VAL A 116 6.61 6.44 -9.05
N GLY A 117 7.81 6.84 -8.62
CA GLY A 117 8.10 8.24 -8.33
C GLY A 117 7.97 9.14 -9.57
N LYS A 118 8.52 8.70 -10.70
CA LYS A 118 8.39 9.40 -11.99
C LYS A 118 6.93 9.53 -12.41
N GLU A 119 6.18 8.43 -12.42
CA GLU A 119 4.74 8.42 -12.76
C GLU A 119 3.95 9.40 -11.87
N ARG A 120 4.29 9.48 -10.59
CA ARG A 120 3.63 10.42 -9.69
C ARG A 120 3.92 11.88 -10.03
N ILE A 121 5.13 12.20 -10.47
CA ILE A 121 5.48 13.55 -10.94
C ILE A 121 4.71 13.88 -12.22
N GLU A 122 4.69 12.95 -13.18
CA GLU A 122 3.95 13.09 -14.44
C GLU A 122 2.44 13.29 -14.21
N GLU A 123 1.85 12.61 -13.21
CA GLU A 123 0.44 12.81 -12.83
C GLU A 123 0.15 14.18 -12.20
N ILE A 124 1.14 14.80 -11.54
CA ILE A 124 1.02 16.17 -11.03
C ILE A 124 0.98 17.16 -12.20
N GLU A 125 1.78 16.92 -13.24
CA GLU A 125 1.81 17.73 -14.44
C GLU A 125 0.59 17.50 -15.34
N ASN A 126 0.13 16.24 -15.42
CA ASN A 126 -1.05 15.82 -16.20
C ASN A 126 -1.94 14.89 -15.37
N PRO A 127 -2.94 15.43 -14.64
CA PRO A 127 -3.82 14.64 -13.77
C PRO A 127 -4.66 13.56 -14.49
N GLU A 128 -4.83 13.65 -15.82
CA GLU A 128 -5.58 12.65 -16.59
C GLU A 128 -4.88 11.28 -16.56
N LEU A 129 -3.55 11.23 -16.45
CA LEU A 129 -2.77 9.99 -16.34
C LEU A 129 -3.20 9.16 -15.11
N ALA A 130 -3.59 9.81 -14.01
CA ALA A 130 -4.09 9.12 -12.83
C ALA A 130 -5.41 8.37 -13.11
N GLN A 131 -6.28 8.92 -13.95
CA GLN A 131 -7.53 8.24 -14.36
C GLN A 131 -7.26 7.02 -15.23
N ASP A 132 -6.32 7.12 -16.14
CA ASP A 132 -5.93 5.99 -17.00
C ASP A 132 -5.30 4.87 -16.17
N ARG A 133 -4.47 5.19 -15.19
CA ARG A 133 -3.92 4.21 -14.24
C ARG A 133 -5.02 3.50 -13.43
N VAL A 134 -6.07 4.22 -13.01
CA VAL A 134 -7.22 3.59 -12.34
C VAL A 134 -7.89 2.57 -13.24
N LYS A 135 -8.09 2.89 -14.52
CA LYS A 135 -8.67 1.95 -15.50
C LYS A 135 -7.80 0.71 -15.68
N GLU A 136 -6.47 0.90 -15.72
CA GLU A 136 -5.51 -0.21 -15.83
C GLU A 136 -5.58 -1.15 -14.62
N TYR A 137 -5.67 -0.62 -13.39
CA TYR A 137 -5.83 -1.45 -12.21
C TYR A 137 -7.10 -2.28 -12.22
N TYR A 138 -8.22 -1.74 -12.71
CA TYR A 138 -9.44 -2.52 -12.86
C TYR A 138 -9.30 -3.60 -13.94
N LYS A 139 -8.62 -3.32 -15.07
CA LYS A 139 -8.32 -4.33 -16.09
C LYS A 139 -7.48 -5.48 -15.52
N LEU A 140 -6.43 -5.16 -14.73
CA LEU A 140 -5.60 -6.14 -14.06
C LEU A 140 -6.36 -7.03 -13.08
N LYS A 141 -7.40 -6.50 -12.45
CA LYS A 141 -8.33 -7.26 -11.59
C LYS A 141 -9.34 -8.08 -12.37
N GLY A 142 -9.29 -8.07 -13.72
CA GLY A 142 -10.16 -8.86 -14.57
C GLY A 142 -11.55 -8.28 -14.82
N TYR A 143 -11.80 -7.00 -14.48
CA TYR A 143 -13.10 -6.38 -14.76
C TYR A 143 -13.29 -6.08 -16.26
N PRO A 144 -14.50 -6.31 -16.83
CA PRO A 144 -14.79 -5.98 -18.22
C PRO A 144 -14.70 -4.47 -18.50
N LYS A 145 -14.32 -4.11 -19.74
CA LYS A 145 -14.14 -2.70 -20.15
C LYS A 145 -15.39 -1.85 -19.86
N ASP A 146 -16.58 -2.34 -20.27
CA ASP A 146 -17.84 -1.60 -20.09
C ASP A 146 -18.16 -1.35 -18.61
N TRP A 147 -17.79 -2.29 -17.72
CA TRP A 147 -17.94 -2.10 -16.28
C TRP A 147 -16.97 -1.03 -15.76
N ILE A 148 -15.72 -1.04 -16.24
CA ILE A 148 -14.69 -0.06 -15.85
C ILE A 148 -15.14 1.35 -16.22
N ASP A 149 -15.62 1.56 -17.45
CA ASP A 149 -16.08 2.87 -17.92
C ASP A 149 -17.27 3.38 -17.11
N LYS A 150 -18.23 2.51 -16.80
CA LYS A 150 -19.37 2.84 -15.93
C LYS A 150 -18.92 3.16 -14.50
N ARG A 151 -17.95 2.40 -13.96
CA ARG A 151 -17.45 2.59 -12.60
C ARG A 151 -16.72 3.91 -12.44
N VAL A 152 -15.80 4.23 -13.36
CA VAL A 152 -15.02 5.49 -13.35
C VAL A 152 -15.97 6.68 -13.46
N ARG A 153 -16.93 6.65 -14.38
CA ARG A 153 -17.95 7.69 -14.53
C ARG A 153 -18.81 7.85 -13.26
N GLY A 154 -19.22 6.75 -12.65
CA GLY A 154 -20.00 6.75 -11.40
C GLY A 154 -19.23 7.34 -10.21
N ILE A 155 -17.90 7.18 -10.14
CA ILE A 155 -17.06 7.80 -9.11
C ILE A 155 -17.07 9.32 -9.27
N THR A 156 -16.88 9.83 -10.50
CA THR A 156 -16.88 11.27 -10.79
C THR A 156 -18.22 11.89 -10.40
N ILE A 157 -19.33 11.32 -10.86
CA ILE A 157 -20.68 11.82 -10.53
C ILE A 157 -20.93 11.85 -9.02
N ARG A 158 -20.45 10.82 -8.29
CA ARG A 158 -20.59 10.77 -6.82
C ARG A 158 -19.75 11.85 -6.13
N GLN A 159 -18.56 12.13 -6.63
CA GLN A 159 -17.71 13.19 -6.10
C GLN A 159 -18.36 14.56 -6.31
N ASP A 160 -18.79 14.85 -7.53
CA ASP A 160 -19.47 16.11 -7.87
C ASP A 160 -20.69 16.33 -6.97
N LEU A 161 -21.51 15.28 -6.78
CA LEU A 161 -22.69 15.33 -5.93
C LEU A 161 -22.33 15.55 -4.45
N THR A 162 -21.27 14.90 -3.96
CA THR A 162 -20.79 15.06 -2.58
C THR A 162 -20.26 16.47 -2.36
N ASP A 163 -19.55 17.04 -3.32
CA ASP A 163 -19.00 18.39 -3.22
C ASP A 163 -20.11 19.45 -3.28
N GLU A 164 -21.13 19.24 -4.11
CA GLU A 164 -22.32 20.08 -4.12
C GLU A 164 -23.08 20.04 -2.78
N TRP A 165 -23.22 18.87 -2.17
CA TRP A 165 -23.82 18.74 -0.84
C TRP A 165 -23.03 19.44 0.25
N LYS A 166 -21.71 19.32 0.22
CA LYS A 166 -20.83 20.05 1.16
C LYS A 166 -20.94 21.55 0.98
N SER A 167 -21.00 22.04 -0.26
CA SER A 167 -21.18 23.47 -0.55
C SER A 167 -22.49 24.03 -0.01
N ARG A 168 -23.53 23.16 0.06
CA ARG A 168 -24.85 23.47 0.63
C ARG A 168 -24.95 23.24 2.14
N GLY A 169 -23.81 22.97 2.83
CA GLY A 169 -23.75 22.86 4.28
C GLY A 169 -24.04 21.48 4.88
N VAL A 170 -24.15 20.43 4.05
CA VAL A 170 -24.27 19.03 4.53
C VAL A 170 -22.91 18.56 5.02
N GLN A 171 -22.74 18.40 6.34
CA GLN A 171 -21.43 18.12 6.95
C GLN A 171 -21.31 16.74 7.61
N LYS A 172 -22.42 16.03 7.82
CA LYS A 172 -22.41 14.76 8.54
C LYS A 172 -22.34 13.57 7.59
N GLU A 173 -21.43 12.63 7.81
CA GLU A 173 -21.31 11.40 7.04
C GLU A 173 -22.65 10.61 6.95
N LYS A 174 -23.45 10.65 8.00
CA LYS A 174 -24.78 10.01 8.04
C LYS A 174 -25.76 10.63 7.03
N ASP A 175 -25.68 11.93 6.84
CA ASP A 175 -26.55 12.64 5.89
C ASP A 175 -26.19 12.28 4.45
N PHE A 176 -24.89 12.12 4.14
CA PHE A 176 -24.43 11.62 2.83
C PHE A 176 -24.88 10.19 2.55
N ALA A 177 -24.87 9.31 3.55
CA ALA A 177 -25.35 7.95 3.42
C ALA A 177 -26.85 7.91 3.12
N PHE A 178 -27.65 8.69 3.86
CA PHE A 178 -29.10 8.79 3.66
C PHE A 178 -29.46 9.27 2.25
N PHE A 179 -28.83 10.33 1.75
CA PHE A 179 -29.07 10.82 0.39
C PHE A 179 -28.62 9.83 -0.68
N GLY A 180 -27.51 9.11 -0.47
CA GLY A 180 -27.04 8.06 -1.37
C GLY A 180 -28.00 6.87 -1.47
N GLU A 181 -28.60 6.45 -0.36
CA GLU A 181 -29.63 5.41 -0.33
C GLU A 181 -30.91 5.86 -1.01
N THR A 182 -31.37 7.08 -0.77
CA THR A 182 -32.56 7.64 -1.39
C THR A 182 -32.48 7.69 -2.92
N ILE A 183 -31.29 8.08 -3.45
CA ILE A 183 -31.05 8.09 -4.89
C ILE A 183 -31.02 6.66 -5.47
N SER A 184 -30.46 5.70 -4.73
CA SER A 184 -30.43 4.31 -5.14
C SER A 184 -31.82 3.69 -5.19
N ILE A 185 -32.67 4.00 -4.22
CA ILE A 185 -34.07 3.54 -4.16
C ILE A 185 -34.90 4.17 -5.31
N ALA A 186 -34.74 5.47 -5.56
CA ALA A 186 -35.42 6.14 -6.66
C ALA A 186 -35.06 5.55 -8.03
N LYS A 187 -33.81 5.16 -8.25
CA LYS A 187 -33.36 4.45 -9.46
C LYS A 187 -33.95 3.03 -9.58
N ALA A 188 -34.05 2.32 -8.46
CA ALA A 188 -34.60 0.97 -8.43
C ALA A 188 -36.11 0.92 -8.62
N SER A 189 -36.85 1.99 -8.20
CA SER A 189 -38.31 2.11 -8.32
C SER A 189 -38.80 2.60 -9.69
N GLY A 190 -37.90 2.83 -10.66
CA GLY A 190 -38.29 3.16 -12.03
C GLY A 190 -38.98 4.54 -12.19
N CYS A 191 -38.92 5.41 -11.20
CA CYS A 191 -39.34 6.81 -11.34
C CYS A 191 -38.27 7.57 -12.15
N GLY A 192 -38.25 7.30 -13.46
CA GLY A 192 -37.60 8.15 -14.45
C GLY A 192 -38.52 9.36 -14.67
N ALA A 193 -37.97 10.55 -14.52
CA ALA A 193 -38.61 11.73 -15.04
C ALA A 193 -38.68 11.59 -16.57
N ASP A 194 -39.89 11.60 -17.14
CA ASP A 194 -40.15 11.93 -18.52
C ASP A 194 -39.80 13.39 -18.82
#